data_3cce9c31e3d2f9f2bc03e9b2712680e1
#
_entry.id   3cce9c31e3d2f9f2bc03e9b2712680e1
#
_cell.length_a   1.000
_cell.length_b   1.000
_cell.length_c   1.000
_cell.angle_alpha   90.00
_cell.angle_beta   90.00
_cell.angle_gamma   90.00
#
_symmetry.space_group_name_H-M   'P 1'
#
loop_
_entity.id
_entity.type
_entity.pdbx_description
1 polymer ?
#
loop_
_entity_poly.entity_id
_entity_poly.type
_entity_poly.pdbx_seq_one_letter_code
_entity_poly.pdbx_strand_id
1 'polypeptide(L)'
;KRGLTEVLFLEWDFGNRDFGPIANRVKDAKPDFVWVGAIGLEGNMLLDAMKKIEYVPPQHFYLYPAPGPLVTLPEAKNALSVTIFEEHAPFTNAPGAAEFIRLYHERAKAANFPDISVEVQAAASYTAWQILEAGVVATKSLDDKAIGAWLKANRVDTLQGRLRFDGM
;
A
#
# COMPACT_ATOMS: atom_id res chain seq x y z
N LYS A 1 6.77 16.88 16.90
CA LYS A 1 7.62 17.94 17.47
C LYS A 1 8.66 18.45 16.46
N ARG A 2 8.21 18.74 15.22
CA ARG A 2 9.08 19.23 14.13
C ARG A 2 8.60 20.59 13.62
N GLY A 3 7.94 21.41 14.47
CA GLY A 3 7.40 22.71 14.08
C GLY A 3 6.11 22.64 13.24
N LEU A 4 5.47 21.48 13.18
CA LEU A 4 4.15 21.32 12.53
C LEU A 4 3.05 21.63 13.53
N THR A 5 2.00 22.29 13.08
CA THR A 5 0.78 22.55 13.83
C THR A 5 -0.36 21.73 13.26
N GLU A 6 -1.01 20.93 14.08
CA GLU A 6 -2.23 20.25 13.71
C GLU A 6 -3.38 21.25 13.70
N VAL A 7 -3.94 21.53 12.51
CA VAL A 7 -5.05 22.47 12.34
C VAL A 7 -6.40 21.78 12.33
N LEU A 8 -6.41 20.46 12.05
CA LEU A 8 -7.63 19.64 12.01
C LEU A 8 -7.27 18.18 12.23
N PHE A 9 -8.03 17.50 13.09
CA PHE A 9 -8.04 16.05 13.23
C PHE A 9 -9.46 15.53 13.06
N LEU A 10 -9.64 14.51 12.20
CA LEU A 10 -10.92 13.88 11.91
C LEU A 10 -10.78 12.38 11.93
N GLU A 11 -11.80 11.74 12.44
CA GLU A 11 -11.97 10.29 12.40
C GLU A 11 -13.31 9.96 11.74
N TRP A 12 -13.39 8.79 11.15
CA TRP A 12 -14.62 8.22 10.60
C TRP A 12 -14.66 6.72 10.81
N ASP A 13 -15.86 6.18 10.83
CA ASP A 13 -16.07 4.74 10.96
C ASP A 13 -15.67 4.00 9.68
N PHE A 14 -15.11 2.80 9.84
CA PHE A 14 -14.80 1.94 8.71
C PHE A 14 -16.06 1.68 7.87
N GLY A 15 -15.93 1.86 6.56
CA GLY A 15 -17.04 1.71 5.62
C GLY A 15 -17.89 2.96 5.44
N ASN A 16 -17.46 4.12 5.96
CA ASN A 16 -18.10 5.39 5.66
C ASN A 16 -18.24 5.58 4.14
N ARG A 17 -19.38 6.06 3.69
CA ARG A 17 -19.70 6.31 2.26
C ARG A 17 -19.88 7.78 1.94
N ASP A 18 -20.06 8.62 2.94
CA ASP A 18 -20.24 10.06 2.77
C ASP A 18 -19.03 10.83 3.30
N PHE A 19 -18.21 11.29 2.39
CA PHE A 19 -17.03 12.10 2.67
C PHE A 19 -17.27 13.61 2.44
N GLY A 20 -18.47 14.02 2.04
CA GLY A 20 -18.82 15.42 1.83
C GLY A 20 -18.58 16.31 3.05
N PRO A 21 -19.10 15.98 4.22
CA PRO A 21 -18.84 16.73 5.45
C PRO A 21 -17.37 16.82 5.82
N ILE A 22 -16.62 15.73 5.63
CA ILE A 22 -15.16 15.66 5.90
C ILE A 22 -14.42 16.60 4.95
N ALA A 23 -14.71 16.52 3.64
CA ALA A 23 -14.10 17.38 2.62
C ALA A 23 -14.33 18.88 2.89
N ASN A 24 -15.54 19.26 3.30
CA ASN A 24 -15.85 20.63 3.67
C ASN A 24 -15.02 21.10 4.88
N ARG A 25 -14.92 20.30 5.93
CA ARG A 25 -14.10 20.63 7.10
C ARG A 25 -12.62 20.78 6.75
N VAL A 26 -12.09 19.92 5.87
CA VAL A 26 -10.71 20.04 5.36
C VAL A 26 -10.53 21.36 4.61
N LYS A 27 -11.47 21.70 3.69
CA LYS A 27 -11.43 22.95 2.95
C LYS A 27 -11.46 24.18 3.87
N ASP A 28 -12.32 24.16 4.88
CA ASP A 28 -12.48 25.29 5.83
C ASP A 28 -11.22 25.47 6.70
N ALA A 29 -10.56 24.39 7.08
CA ALA A 29 -9.33 24.41 7.86
C ALA A 29 -8.11 24.91 7.07
N LYS A 30 -8.16 24.89 5.72
CA LYS A 30 -7.09 25.35 4.81
C LYS A 30 -5.70 24.82 5.18
N PRO A 31 -5.52 23.50 5.33
CA PRO A 31 -4.23 22.95 5.69
C PRO A 31 -3.22 23.08 4.56
N ASP A 32 -1.94 23.25 4.88
CA ASP A 32 -0.85 23.18 3.91
C ASP A 32 -0.59 21.74 3.45
N PHE A 33 -0.90 20.77 4.31
CA PHE A 33 -0.71 19.34 4.07
C PHE A 33 -1.82 18.52 4.72
N VAL A 34 -2.37 17.56 3.97
CA VAL A 34 -3.37 16.60 4.48
C VAL A 34 -2.76 15.20 4.53
N TRP A 35 -2.83 14.57 5.69
CA TRP A 35 -2.47 13.17 5.86
C TRP A 35 -3.73 12.33 6.02
N VAL A 36 -3.88 11.30 5.18
CA VAL A 36 -5.06 10.44 5.13
C VAL A 36 -4.68 9.00 5.46
N GLY A 37 -5.04 8.55 6.65
CA GLY A 37 -4.85 7.18 7.12
C GLY A 37 -6.02 6.27 6.77
N ALA A 38 -6.50 6.33 5.53
CA ALA A 38 -7.63 5.54 5.07
C ALA A 38 -7.25 4.09 4.72
N ILE A 39 -8.25 3.23 4.61
CA ILE A 39 -8.12 1.84 4.18
C ILE A 39 -8.98 1.63 2.92
N GLY A 40 -8.51 0.78 2.00
CA GLY A 40 -9.21 0.47 0.76
C GLY A 40 -9.44 1.70 -0.11
N LEU A 41 -10.68 1.93 -0.55
CA LEU A 41 -11.04 3.02 -1.47
C LEU A 41 -11.47 4.33 -0.78
N GLU A 42 -11.40 4.41 0.54
CA GLU A 42 -11.87 5.61 1.27
C GLU A 42 -11.07 6.86 0.91
N GLY A 43 -9.76 6.72 0.64
CA GLY A 43 -8.93 7.81 0.15
C GLY A 43 -9.43 8.38 -1.18
N ASN A 44 -9.84 7.52 -2.12
CA ASN A 44 -10.44 7.94 -3.40
C ASN A 44 -11.78 8.64 -3.17
N MET A 45 -12.62 8.13 -2.26
CA MET A 45 -13.91 8.74 -1.94
C MET A 45 -13.74 10.15 -1.35
N LEU A 46 -12.72 10.34 -0.53
CA LEU A 46 -12.39 11.67 0.00
C LEU A 46 -11.90 12.62 -1.12
N LEU A 47 -11.05 12.14 -2.04
CA LEU A 47 -10.62 12.91 -3.20
C LEU A 47 -11.81 13.31 -4.08
N ASP A 48 -12.72 12.38 -4.37
CA ASP A 48 -13.95 12.65 -5.13
C ASP A 48 -14.83 13.68 -4.43
N ALA A 49 -14.94 13.61 -3.11
CA ALA A 49 -15.70 14.58 -2.33
C ALA A 49 -15.05 15.98 -2.37
N MET A 50 -13.72 16.06 -2.25
CA MET A 50 -12.98 17.32 -2.39
C MET A 50 -13.11 17.91 -3.80
N LYS A 51 -13.06 17.06 -4.84
CA LYS A 51 -13.31 17.47 -6.22
C LYS A 51 -14.69 18.12 -6.40
N LYS A 52 -15.74 17.49 -5.85
CA LYS A 52 -17.13 18.00 -5.95
C LYS A 52 -17.29 19.39 -5.34
N ILE A 53 -16.48 19.75 -4.38
CA ILE A 53 -16.46 21.08 -3.75
C ILE A 53 -15.37 22.00 -4.31
N GLU A 54 -14.75 21.60 -5.43
CA GLU A 54 -13.68 22.33 -6.13
C GLU A 54 -12.52 22.72 -5.20
N TYR A 55 -12.07 21.73 -4.39
CA TYR A 55 -10.96 21.90 -3.48
C TYR A 55 -9.96 20.76 -3.61
N VAL A 56 -8.69 21.09 -3.74
CA VAL A 56 -7.57 20.15 -3.67
C VAL A 56 -6.53 20.73 -2.71
N PRO A 57 -6.09 19.97 -1.70
CA PRO A 57 -5.03 20.43 -0.80
C PRO A 57 -3.74 20.73 -1.57
N PRO A 58 -2.92 21.71 -1.13
CA PRO A 58 -1.63 21.99 -1.76
C PRO A 58 -0.71 20.78 -1.81
N GLN A 59 -0.69 19.98 -0.73
CA GLN A 59 -0.01 18.70 -0.64
C GLN A 59 -0.86 17.74 0.18
N HIS A 60 -0.85 16.46 -0.21
CA HIS A 60 -1.62 15.42 0.47
C HIS A 60 -0.93 14.06 0.38
N PHE A 61 -1.10 13.25 1.41
CA PHE A 61 -0.56 11.90 1.52
C PHE A 61 -1.65 10.91 1.85
N TYR A 62 -1.65 9.77 1.17
CA TYR A 62 -2.58 8.67 1.38
C TYR A 62 -1.82 7.41 1.79
N LEU A 63 -2.17 6.86 2.94
CA LEU A 63 -1.67 5.54 3.33
C LEU A 63 -2.27 4.46 2.41
N TYR A 64 -3.54 4.62 2.05
CA TYR A 64 -4.26 3.81 1.09
C TYR A 64 -5.23 4.69 0.27
N PRO A 65 -5.49 4.34 -0.98
CA PRO A 65 -4.91 3.26 -1.75
C PRO A 65 -3.44 3.52 -2.09
N ALA A 66 -2.72 2.45 -2.39
CA ALA A 66 -1.40 2.51 -3.00
C ALA A 66 -1.47 3.17 -4.39
N PRO A 67 -0.33 3.55 -5.00
CA PRO A 67 -0.28 4.51 -6.12
C PRO A 67 -1.23 4.25 -7.28
N GLY A 68 -1.47 2.99 -7.66
CA GLY A 68 -2.26 2.65 -8.84
C GLY A 68 -3.60 3.38 -8.94
N PRO A 69 -4.53 3.24 -7.99
CA PRO A 69 -5.82 3.92 -8.04
C PRO A 69 -5.75 5.45 -7.99
N LEU A 70 -4.68 6.03 -7.41
CA LEU A 70 -4.50 7.49 -7.34
C LEU A 70 -3.96 8.08 -8.64
N VAL A 71 -3.08 7.36 -9.35
CA VAL A 71 -2.38 7.87 -10.54
C VAL A 71 -3.35 8.28 -11.66
N THR A 72 -4.49 7.64 -11.74
CA THR A 72 -5.51 7.91 -12.77
C THR A 72 -6.39 9.13 -12.47
N LEU A 73 -6.30 9.70 -11.28
CA LEU A 73 -7.13 10.82 -10.84
C LEU A 73 -6.39 12.16 -11.04
N PRO A 74 -6.87 13.07 -11.89
CA PRO A 74 -6.25 14.41 -12.05
C PRO A 74 -6.12 15.17 -10.73
N GLU A 75 -7.04 14.97 -9.82
CA GLU A 75 -7.09 15.58 -8.49
C GLU A 75 -6.01 15.06 -7.55
N ALA A 76 -5.43 13.90 -7.86
CA ALA A 76 -4.30 13.33 -7.12
C ALA A 76 -2.94 13.99 -7.50
N LYS A 77 -2.94 15.02 -8.32
CA LYS A 77 -1.72 15.79 -8.61
C LYS A 77 -1.07 16.25 -7.30
N ASN A 78 0.22 15.98 -7.15
CA ASN A 78 1.00 16.23 -5.93
C ASN A 78 0.60 15.33 -4.73
N ALA A 79 -0.27 14.33 -4.92
CA ALA A 79 -0.51 13.34 -3.90
C ALA A 79 0.74 12.45 -3.72
N LEU A 80 1.01 12.13 -2.47
CA LEU A 80 2.00 11.14 -2.09
C LEU A 80 1.28 9.88 -1.60
N SER A 81 1.86 8.73 -1.85
CA SER A 81 1.36 7.46 -1.34
C SER A 81 2.53 6.56 -0.96
N VAL A 82 2.25 5.54 -0.13
CA VAL A 82 3.24 4.54 0.22
C VAL A 82 3.18 3.38 -0.77
N THR A 83 4.34 2.87 -1.15
CA THR A 83 4.46 1.62 -1.88
C THR A 83 5.55 0.75 -1.28
N ILE A 84 5.42 -0.55 -1.44
CA ILE A 84 6.44 -1.56 -1.10
C ILE A 84 6.84 -2.39 -2.31
N PHE A 85 6.20 -2.19 -3.45
CA PHE A 85 6.54 -2.82 -4.72
C PHE A 85 5.98 -2.01 -5.89
N GLU A 86 6.81 -1.86 -6.93
CA GLU A 86 6.46 -1.25 -8.21
C GLU A 86 7.12 -2.02 -9.36
N GLU A 87 6.54 -1.95 -10.56
CA GLU A 87 7.05 -2.64 -11.75
C GLU A 87 8.24 -1.95 -12.41
N HIS A 88 9.02 -1.22 -11.64
CA HIS A 88 10.24 -0.53 -12.09
C HIS A 88 11.37 -0.60 -11.04
N ALA A 89 12.56 -0.22 -11.43
CA ALA A 89 13.69 -0.15 -10.50
C ALA A 89 13.43 0.85 -9.37
N PRO A 90 13.86 0.58 -8.13
CA PRO A 90 14.73 -0.54 -7.74
C PRO A 90 14.02 -1.87 -7.47
N PHE A 91 12.68 -1.91 -7.45
CA PHE A 91 11.91 -3.10 -7.05
C PHE A 91 12.12 -4.30 -7.99
N THR A 92 12.24 -4.03 -9.28
CA THR A 92 12.48 -5.09 -10.30
C THR A 92 13.89 -5.67 -10.25
N ASN A 93 14.80 -5.12 -9.43
CA ASN A 93 16.14 -5.67 -9.24
C ASN A 93 16.15 -6.90 -8.32
N ALA A 94 15.06 -7.16 -7.59
CA ALA A 94 14.96 -8.34 -6.74
C ALA A 94 14.92 -9.63 -7.58
N PRO A 95 15.61 -10.69 -7.13
CA PRO A 95 15.56 -11.99 -7.81
C PRO A 95 14.11 -12.49 -7.95
N GLY A 96 13.74 -12.90 -9.17
CA GLY A 96 12.39 -13.40 -9.47
C GLY A 96 11.32 -12.31 -9.72
N ALA A 97 11.64 -11.01 -9.56
CA ALA A 97 10.67 -9.94 -9.76
C ALA A 97 10.08 -9.92 -11.18
N ALA A 98 10.93 -10.05 -12.19
CA ALA A 98 10.48 -10.07 -13.59
C ALA A 98 9.52 -11.24 -13.87
N GLU A 99 9.82 -12.42 -13.35
CA GLU A 99 8.97 -13.61 -13.50
C GLU A 99 7.65 -13.46 -12.74
N PHE A 100 7.69 -12.91 -11.52
CA PHE A 100 6.49 -12.61 -10.75
C PHE A 100 5.56 -11.66 -11.50
N ILE A 101 6.09 -10.54 -12.03
CA ILE A 101 5.32 -9.56 -12.82
C ILE A 101 4.69 -10.23 -14.03
N ARG A 102 5.48 -11.01 -14.79
CA ARG A 102 5.00 -11.73 -15.98
C ARG A 102 3.83 -12.65 -15.64
N LEU A 103 3.98 -13.47 -14.62
CA LEU A 103 2.94 -14.42 -14.18
C LEU A 103 1.70 -13.70 -13.63
N TYR A 104 1.89 -12.59 -12.91
CA TYR A 104 0.77 -11.79 -12.43
C TYR A 104 -0.03 -11.23 -13.59
N HIS A 105 0.63 -10.59 -14.57
CA HIS A 105 -0.03 -10.05 -15.76
C HIS A 105 -0.79 -11.12 -16.56
N GLU A 106 -0.20 -12.29 -16.76
CA GLU A 106 -0.88 -13.40 -17.43
C GLU A 106 -2.17 -13.81 -16.71
N ARG A 107 -2.09 -13.96 -15.39
CA ARG A 107 -3.24 -14.36 -14.58
C ARG A 107 -4.30 -13.27 -14.47
N ALA A 108 -3.90 -12.02 -14.32
CA ALA A 108 -4.80 -10.88 -14.27
C ALA A 108 -5.56 -10.74 -15.60
N LYS A 109 -4.88 -10.90 -16.74
CA LYS A 109 -5.52 -10.93 -18.07
C LYS A 109 -6.50 -12.08 -18.20
N ALA A 110 -6.11 -13.29 -17.80
CA ALA A 110 -6.98 -14.46 -17.86
C ALA A 110 -8.22 -14.31 -16.96
N ALA A 111 -8.10 -13.58 -15.86
CA ALA A 111 -9.20 -13.26 -14.94
C ALA A 111 -10.03 -12.02 -15.37
N ASN A 112 -9.68 -11.38 -16.49
CA ASN A 112 -10.31 -10.16 -17.00
C ASN A 112 -10.27 -9.00 -15.98
N PHE A 113 -9.16 -8.83 -15.27
CA PHE A 113 -8.99 -7.66 -14.40
C PHE A 113 -8.92 -6.38 -15.24
N PRO A 114 -9.57 -5.30 -14.81
CA PRO A 114 -9.55 -4.02 -15.54
C PRO A 114 -8.16 -3.37 -15.53
N ASP A 115 -7.36 -3.61 -14.50
CA ASP A 115 -5.97 -3.23 -14.39
C ASP A 115 -5.13 -4.49 -14.13
N ILE A 116 -4.07 -4.67 -14.90
CA ILE A 116 -3.17 -5.82 -14.80
C ILE A 116 -1.88 -5.49 -14.04
N SER A 117 -1.70 -4.23 -13.62
CA SER A 117 -0.54 -3.81 -12.83
C SER A 117 -0.49 -4.56 -11.50
N VAL A 118 0.72 -4.86 -11.05
CA VAL A 118 0.89 -5.57 -9.78
C VAL A 118 0.44 -4.70 -8.62
N GLU A 119 -0.59 -5.14 -7.94
CA GLU A 119 -1.03 -4.53 -6.69
C GLU A 119 -0.02 -4.77 -5.56
N VAL A 120 0.20 -3.74 -4.74
CA VAL A 120 1.11 -3.79 -3.59
C VAL A 120 0.81 -4.97 -2.66
N GLN A 121 -0.48 -5.24 -2.42
CA GLN A 121 -0.92 -6.36 -1.58
C GLN A 121 -0.63 -7.72 -2.21
N ALA A 122 -0.67 -7.82 -3.54
CA ALA A 122 -0.32 -9.06 -4.23
C ALA A 122 1.17 -9.37 -4.06
N ALA A 123 2.04 -8.35 -4.20
CA ALA A 123 3.46 -8.49 -3.94
C ALA A 123 3.76 -8.86 -2.47
N ALA A 124 3.05 -8.25 -1.52
CA ALA A 124 3.16 -8.57 -0.10
C ALA A 124 2.75 -10.02 0.19
N SER A 125 1.62 -10.46 -0.38
CA SER A 125 1.13 -11.83 -0.22
C SER A 125 2.10 -12.86 -0.82
N TYR A 126 2.64 -12.57 -2.01
CA TYR A 126 3.65 -13.43 -2.62
C TYR A 126 4.91 -13.54 -1.74
N THR A 127 5.37 -12.41 -1.20
CA THR A 127 6.50 -12.38 -0.25
C THR A 127 6.21 -13.23 1.00
N ALA A 128 5.00 -13.17 1.54
CA ALA A 128 4.62 -14.00 2.69
C ALA A 128 4.72 -15.49 2.38
N TRP A 129 4.31 -15.91 1.18
CA TRP A 129 4.48 -17.29 0.72
C TRP A 129 5.95 -17.68 0.55
N GLN A 130 6.80 -16.81 0.01
CA GLN A 130 8.24 -17.07 -0.09
C GLN A 130 8.88 -17.28 1.29
N ILE A 131 8.47 -16.49 2.29
CA ILE A 131 8.95 -16.63 3.67
C ILE A 131 8.53 -17.97 4.26
N LEU A 132 7.25 -18.34 4.11
CA LEU A 132 6.72 -19.60 4.60
C LEU A 132 7.41 -20.80 3.93
N GLU A 133 7.52 -20.79 2.61
CA GLU A 133 8.20 -21.82 1.84
C GLU A 133 9.65 -22.00 2.31
N ALA A 134 10.40 -20.91 2.44
CA ALA A 134 11.78 -20.97 2.92
C ALA A 134 11.89 -21.62 4.30
N GLY A 135 10.99 -21.26 5.22
CA GLY A 135 10.94 -21.86 6.56
C GLY A 135 10.60 -23.35 6.53
N VAL A 136 9.57 -23.73 5.77
CA VAL A 136 9.15 -25.14 5.64
C VAL A 136 10.24 -26.00 5.01
N VAL A 137 10.86 -25.54 3.92
CA VAL A 137 11.92 -26.25 3.22
C VAL A 137 13.15 -26.45 4.14
N ALA A 138 13.54 -25.41 4.86
CA ALA A 138 14.70 -25.47 5.73
C ALA A 138 14.50 -26.35 6.96
N THR A 139 13.32 -26.28 7.56
CA THR A 139 13.00 -27.05 8.77
C THR A 139 12.48 -28.46 8.47
N LYS A 140 12.03 -28.71 7.23
CA LYS A 140 11.28 -29.90 6.82
C LYS A 140 10.09 -30.19 7.72
N SER A 141 9.43 -29.15 8.20
CA SER A 141 8.35 -29.19 9.17
C SER A 141 7.27 -28.17 8.84
N LEU A 142 6.04 -28.47 9.24
CA LEU A 142 4.91 -27.54 9.29
C LEU A 142 4.63 -27.02 10.72
N ASP A 143 5.50 -27.34 11.66
CA ASP A 143 5.37 -26.87 13.04
C ASP A 143 5.73 -25.38 13.13
N ASP A 144 4.79 -24.59 13.60
CA ASP A 144 4.90 -23.13 13.67
C ASP A 144 6.09 -22.66 14.52
N LYS A 145 6.39 -23.40 15.60
CA LYS A 145 7.49 -23.04 16.49
C LYS A 145 8.84 -23.32 15.85
N ALA A 146 8.96 -24.43 15.12
CA ALA A 146 10.17 -24.77 14.38
C ALA A 146 10.43 -23.75 13.27
N ILE A 147 9.40 -23.41 12.48
CA ILE A 147 9.48 -22.39 11.41
C ILE A 147 9.83 -21.02 12.01
N GLY A 148 9.12 -20.59 13.05
CA GLY A 148 9.35 -19.32 13.71
C GLY A 148 10.76 -19.17 14.29
N ALA A 149 11.27 -20.24 14.93
CA ALA A 149 12.63 -20.25 15.45
C ALA A 149 13.68 -20.13 14.32
N TRP A 150 13.45 -20.82 13.21
CA TRP A 150 14.33 -20.72 12.04
C TRP A 150 14.31 -19.32 11.43
N LEU A 151 13.13 -18.75 11.22
CA LEU A 151 12.97 -17.39 10.67
C LEU A 151 13.64 -16.33 11.55
N LYS A 152 13.57 -16.47 12.86
CA LYS A 152 14.22 -15.57 13.81
C LYS A 152 15.76 -15.61 13.71
N ALA A 153 16.31 -16.78 13.39
CA ALA A 153 17.77 -16.98 13.29
C ALA A 153 18.33 -16.70 11.89
N ASN A 154 17.49 -16.65 10.86
CA ASN A 154 17.93 -16.61 9.47
C ASN A 154 17.38 -15.39 8.72
N ARG A 155 17.93 -15.17 7.53
CA ARG A 155 17.44 -14.18 6.58
C ARG A 155 16.81 -14.90 5.39
N VAL A 156 15.77 -14.30 4.82
CA VAL A 156 15.04 -14.83 3.66
C VAL A 156 15.15 -13.83 2.53
N ASP A 157 15.63 -14.28 1.38
CA ASP A 157 15.59 -13.48 0.16
C ASP A 157 14.19 -13.58 -0.45
N THR A 158 13.58 -12.43 -0.69
CA THR A 158 12.20 -12.33 -1.16
C THR A 158 12.08 -11.30 -2.28
N LEU A 159 10.89 -11.24 -2.88
CA LEU A 159 10.53 -10.20 -3.84
C LEU A 159 10.76 -8.77 -3.30
N GLN A 160 10.59 -8.57 -2.00
CA GLN A 160 10.78 -7.28 -1.33
C GLN A 160 12.18 -7.10 -0.74
N GLY A 161 13.13 -7.94 -1.14
CA GLY A 161 14.50 -7.92 -0.66
C GLY A 161 14.80 -8.97 0.40
N ARG A 162 15.94 -8.81 1.07
CA ARG A 162 16.40 -9.73 2.12
C ARG A 162 15.83 -9.35 3.46
N LEU A 163 14.89 -10.13 3.94
CA LEU A 163 14.17 -9.90 5.19
C LEU A 163 14.80 -10.64 6.37
N ARG A 164 14.66 -10.05 7.55
CA ARG A 164 15.03 -10.59 8.84
C ARG A 164 13.92 -10.31 9.83
N PHE A 165 13.68 -11.28 10.73
CA PHE A 165 12.68 -11.17 11.78
C PHE A 165 13.39 -11.03 13.13
N ASP A 166 13.33 -9.85 13.75
CA ASP A 166 13.90 -9.63 15.07
C ASP A 166 12.97 -10.15 16.17
N GLY A 167 11.74 -10.49 15.80
CA GLY A 167 10.71 -11.12 16.62
C GLY A 167 10.33 -10.30 17.86
N MET A 168 9.07 -10.32 18.20
CA MET A 168 8.60 -9.99 19.55
C MET A 168 8.30 -11.26 20.28
#